data_974e10a4d7dd8226df2f5b55c63d000e
#
_entry.id   974e10a4d7dd8226df2f5b55c63d000e
#
_cell.length_a   1.000
_cell.length_b   1.000
_cell.length_c   1.000
_cell.angle_alpha   90.00
_cell.angle_beta   90.00
_cell.angle_gamma   90.00
#
_symmetry.space_group_name_H-M   'P 1'
#
loop_
_entity.id
_entity.type
_entity.pdbx_description
1 polymer ?
#
loop_
_entity_poly.entity_id
_entity_poly.type
_entity_poly.pdbx_seq_one_letter_code
_entity_poly.pdbx_strand_id
1 'polypeptide(L)'
;MFELRHGYEPSVAAASRMMVNLINYYKRYGLQMGLMLAGVDANGPNLYYINTEGSRIKGNMFSVGSGMTYAYGVLDTFYRYDLSLEEAIELGRKAIYHATNRDTASGGLVRVYHVHKNGWT
;
A
#
# COMPACT_ATOMS: atom_id res chain seq x y z
N MET A 1 -20.86 1.77 -4.36
CA MET A 1 -21.42 3.14 -4.44
C MET A 1 -20.97 3.91 -5.66
N PHE A 2 -19.64 4.05 -5.93
CA PHE A 2 -19.14 4.74 -7.13
C PHE A 2 -19.63 4.06 -8.41
N GLU A 3 -19.43 2.77 -8.54
CA GLU A 3 -19.85 1.96 -9.69
C GLU A 3 -21.36 2.03 -9.94
N LEU A 4 -22.16 1.99 -8.86
CA LEU A 4 -23.62 2.15 -8.96
C LEU A 4 -24.05 3.52 -9.48
N ARG A 5 -23.26 4.57 -9.22
CA ARG A 5 -23.55 5.93 -9.67
C ARG A 5 -23.08 6.21 -11.09
N HIS A 6 -21.96 5.61 -11.51
CA HIS A 6 -21.26 5.97 -12.75
C HIS A 6 -21.31 4.85 -13.80
N GLY A 7 -21.68 3.62 -13.43
CA GLY A 7 -21.77 2.47 -14.35
C GLY A 7 -20.42 1.89 -14.79
N TYR A 8 -19.31 2.31 -14.14
CA TYR A 8 -17.96 1.79 -14.38
C TYR A 8 -17.14 1.77 -13.08
N GLU A 9 -16.09 0.95 -13.05
CA GLU A 9 -15.16 0.87 -11.92
C GLU A 9 -14.30 2.14 -11.80
N PRO A 10 -14.03 2.63 -10.56
CA PRO A 10 -13.15 3.77 -10.38
C PRO A 10 -11.71 3.40 -10.79
N SER A 11 -10.97 4.36 -11.35
CA SER A 11 -9.52 4.22 -11.49
C SER A 11 -8.86 4.18 -10.11
N VAL A 12 -7.64 3.61 -10.03
CA VAL A 12 -6.86 3.59 -8.79
C VAL A 12 -6.61 5.03 -8.30
N ALA A 13 -6.35 5.96 -9.21
CA ALA A 13 -6.20 7.38 -8.88
C ALA A 13 -7.49 7.97 -8.29
N ALA A 14 -8.66 7.67 -8.87
CA ALA A 14 -9.95 8.13 -8.36
C ALA A 14 -10.24 7.54 -6.96
N ALA A 15 -10.02 6.24 -6.78
CA ALA A 15 -10.18 5.58 -5.48
C ALA A 15 -9.27 6.19 -4.42
N SER A 16 -7.99 6.46 -4.75
CA SER A 16 -7.06 7.10 -3.83
C SER A 16 -7.48 8.52 -3.45
N ARG A 17 -8.08 9.28 -4.37
CA ARG A 17 -8.63 10.61 -4.07
C ARG A 17 -9.84 10.53 -3.14
N MET A 18 -10.70 9.56 -3.32
CA MET A 18 -11.83 9.32 -2.41
C MET A 18 -11.35 9.02 -0.99
N MET A 19 -10.28 8.21 -0.84
CA MET A 19 -9.66 7.93 0.46
C MET A 19 -9.07 9.19 1.10
N VAL A 20 -8.40 10.05 0.34
CA VAL A 20 -7.92 11.36 0.84
C VAL A 20 -9.07 12.20 1.39
N ASN A 21 -10.18 12.30 0.66
CA ASN A 21 -11.33 13.05 1.09
C ASN A 21 -11.93 12.49 2.40
N LEU A 22 -12.00 11.17 2.50
CA LEU A 22 -12.48 10.47 3.69
C LEU A 22 -11.58 10.75 4.91
N ILE A 23 -10.26 10.63 4.74
CA ILE A 23 -9.28 10.92 5.79
C ILE A 23 -9.39 12.38 6.23
N ASN A 24 -9.46 13.32 5.29
CA ASN A 24 -9.62 14.75 5.60
C ASN A 24 -10.91 15.07 6.36
N TYR A 25 -11.98 14.34 6.08
CA TYR A 25 -13.22 14.46 6.82
C TYR A 25 -13.09 13.97 8.27
N TYR A 26 -12.52 12.76 8.45
CA TYR A 26 -12.46 12.13 9.76
C TYR A 26 -11.28 12.57 10.63
N LYS A 27 -10.24 13.21 10.07
CA LYS A 27 -9.12 13.70 10.89
C LYS A 27 -9.55 14.72 11.95
N ARG A 28 -10.64 15.44 11.71
CA ARG A 28 -11.25 16.35 12.70
C ARG A 28 -11.74 15.61 13.95
N TYR A 29 -12.01 14.34 13.83
CA TYR A 29 -12.47 13.46 14.92
C TYR A 29 -11.33 12.64 15.53
N GLY A 30 -10.08 13.01 15.23
CA GLY A 30 -8.90 12.34 15.80
C GLY A 30 -8.44 11.10 15.04
N LEU A 31 -8.93 10.86 13.81
CA LEU A 31 -8.45 9.75 12.98
C LEU A 31 -6.96 9.92 12.68
N GLN A 32 -6.18 8.92 13.07
CA GLN A 32 -4.77 8.79 12.72
C GLN A 32 -4.58 7.50 11.96
N MET A 33 -4.31 7.58 10.66
CA MET A 33 -4.02 6.39 9.86
C MET A 33 -3.14 6.74 8.66
N GLY A 34 -2.15 5.88 8.40
CA GLY A 34 -1.45 5.81 7.13
C GLY A 34 -1.89 4.56 6.40
N LEU A 35 -2.11 4.65 5.11
CA LEU A 35 -2.51 3.51 4.31
C LEU A 35 -1.82 3.49 2.94
N MET A 36 -1.73 2.31 2.38
CA MET A 36 -1.36 2.11 0.99
C MET A 36 -2.58 1.66 0.20
N LEU A 37 -2.72 2.16 -1.02
CA LEU A 37 -3.73 1.74 -1.97
C LEU A 37 -3.06 1.28 -3.25
N ALA A 38 -3.21 0.01 -3.57
CA ALA A 38 -2.66 -0.63 -4.75
C ALA A 38 -3.78 -1.11 -5.66
N GLY A 39 -3.57 -1.03 -6.95
CA GLY A 39 -4.52 -1.54 -7.94
C GLY A 39 -3.96 -1.53 -9.35
N VAL A 40 -4.67 -2.20 -10.25
CA VAL A 40 -4.38 -2.22 -11.69
C VAL A 40 -5.63 -1.77 -12.42
N ASP A 41 -5.53 -0.70 -13.20
CA ASP A 41 -6.61 -0.17 -14.04
C ASP A 41 -6.16 -0.08 -15.51
N ALA A 42 -6.94 0.58 -16.35
CA ALA A 42 -6.64 0.76 -17.76
C ALA A 42 -5.30 1.47 -18.03
N ASN A 43 -4.79 2.24 -17.04
CA ASN A 43 -3.51 2.94 -17.11
C ASN A 43 -2.35 2.10 -16.55
N GLY A 44 -2.60 0.85 -16.17
CA GLY A 44 -1.62 -0.07 -15.58
C GLY A 44 -1.61 -0.10 -14.05
N PRO A 45 -0.55 -0.67 -13.46
CA PRO A 45 -0.42 -0.78 -12.01
C PRO A 45 -0.13 0.57 -11.36
N ASN A 46 -0.76 0.81 -10.22
CA ASN A 46 -0.58 2.03 -9.44
C ASN A 46 -0.50 1.71 -7.95
N LEU A 47 0.39 2.42 -7.26
CA LEU A 47 0.54 2.37 -5.82
C LEU A 47 0.56 3.78 -5.25
N TYR A 48 -0.32 4.03 -4.28
CA TYR A 48 -0.41 5.30 -3.56
C TYR A 48 -0.19 5.08 -2.07
N TYR A 49 0.57 5.96 -1.46
CA TYR A 49 0.63 6.14 -0.02
C TYR A 49 -0.20 7.36 0.37
N ILE A 50 -1.03 7.22 1.39
CA ILE A 50 -1.86 8.29 1.94
C ILE A 50 -1.56 8.37 3.43
N ASN A 51 -1.10 9.54 3.88
CA ASN A 51 -0.77 9.75 5.28
C ASN A 51 -1.97 10.29 6.10
N THR A 52 -1.77 10.39 7.39
CA THR A 52 -2.77 10.92 8.35
C THR A 52 -3.23 12.34 8.01
N GLU A 53 -2.35 13.15 7.40
CA GLU A 53 -2.68 14.52 6.99
C GLU A 53 -3.54 14.59 5.73
N GLY A 54 -3.79 13.45 5.08
CA GLY A 54 -4.51 13.37 3.82
C GLY A 54 -3.66 13.71 2.60
N SER A 55 -2.34 13.73 2.76
CA SER A 55 -1.42 13.84 1.61
C SER A 55 -1.32 12.50 0.89
N ARG A 56 -1.30 12.56 -0.45
CA ARG A 56 -1.26 11.40 -1.34
C ARG A 56 -0.01 11.44 -2.19
N ILE A 57 0.77 10.38 -2.14
CA ILE A 57 2.01 10.23 -2.89
C ILE A 57 1.92 8.97 -3.76
N LYS A 58 2.21 9.09 -5.04
CA LYS A 58 2.38 7.95 -5.95
C LYS A 58 3.83 7.49 -5.93
N GLY A 59 4.05 6.18 -5.93
CA GLY A 59 5.41 5.61 -5.97
C GLY A 59 5.40 4.14 -6.32
N ASN A 60 6.59 3.55 -6.34
CA ASN A 60 6.80 2.15 -6.69
C ASN A 60 7.02 1.26 -5.47
N MET A 61 7.31 1.85 -4.32
CA MET A 61 7.63 1.11 -3.10
C MET A 61 7.31 1.98 -1.89
N PHE A 62 6.57 1.42 -0.93
CA PHE A 62 6.28 2.07 0.35
C PHE A 62 6.31 1.05 1.49
N SER A 63 6.57 1.54 2.68
CA SER A 63 6.38 0.82 3.93
C SER A 63 5.63 1.72 4.92
N VAL A 64 4.65 1.17 5.63
CA VAL A 64 3.77 1.92 6.53
C VAL A 64 3.56 1.12 7.81
N GLY A 65 3.55 1.80 8.95
CA GLY A 65 3.35 1.23 10.26
C GLY A 65 4.55 1.42 11.18
N SER A 66 4.45 0.94 12.42
CA SER A 66 5.49 1.07 13.45
C SER A 66 6.83 0.44 13.04
N GLY A 67 6.80 -0.68 12.32
CA GLY A 67 7.98 -1.38 11.81
C GLY A 67 8.52 -0.89 10.47
N MET A 68 8.00 0.23 9.92
CA MET A 68 8.33 0.68 8.57
C MET A 68 9.83 0.90 8.33
N THR A 69 10.56 1.41 9.31
CA THR A 69 12.00 1.68 9.18
C THR A 69 12.81 0.41 8.97
N TYR A 70 12.45 -0.66 9.68
CA TYR A 70 13.10 -1.97 9.52
C TYR A 70 12.79 -2.60 8.16
N ALA A 71 11.55 -2.51 7.71
CA ALA A 71 11.15 -2.97 6.40
C ALA A 71 11.85 -2.18 5.27
N TYR A 72 11.95 -0.85 5.39
CA TYR A 72 12.69 -0.03 4.43
C TYR A 72 14.16 -0.40 4.32
N GLY A 73 14.83 -0.76 5.41
CA GLY A 73 16.22 -1.22 5.37
C GLY A 73 16.42 -2.41 4.44
N VAL A 74 15.47 -3.35 4.44
CA VAL A 74 15.48 -4.51 3.53
C VAL A 74 15.09 -4.09 2.12
N LEU A 75 14.02 -3.32 1.98
CA LEU A 75 13.51 -2.88 0.68
C LEU A 75 14.55 -2.05 -0.07
N ASP A 76 15.18 -1.06 0.58
CA ASP A 76 16.18 -0.19 -0.04
C ASP A 76 17.43 -0.96 -0.49
N THR A 77 17.76 -2.07 0.21
CA THR A 77 18.91 -2.89 -0.14
C THR A 77 18.67 -3.77 -1.37
N PHE A 78 17.47 -4.32 -1.51
CA PHE A 78 17.20 -5.38 -2.47
C PHE A 78 16.18 -5.02 -3.56
N TYR A 79 15.47 -3.90 -3.43
CA TYR A 79 14.50 -3.50 -4.44
C TYR A 79 15.16 -3.13 -5.77
N ARG A 80 14.61 -3.68 -6.85
CA ARG A 80 14.88 -3.29 -8.25
C ARG A 80 13.53 -3.20 -8.97
N TYR A 81 13.44 -2.31 -9.94
CA TYR A 81 12.21 -2.14 -10.71
C TYR A 81 11.84 -3.38 -11.55
N ASP A 82 12.85 -4.15 -11.96
CA ASP A 82 12.74 -5.32 -12.84
C ASP A 82 12.67 -6.66 -12.10
N LEU A 83 12.26 -6.66 -10.83
CA LEU A 83 12.05 -7.89 -10.06
C LEU A 83 10.99 -8.78 -10.73
N SER A 84 11.24 -10.08 -10.77
CA SER A 84 10.21 -11.07 -11.10
C SER A 84 9.13 -11.10 -10.01
N LEU A 85 7.99 -11.71 -10.31
CA LEU A 85 6.91 -11.86 -9.32
C LEU A 85 7.39 -12.61 -8.08
N GLU A 86 8.11 -13.71 -8.26
CA GLU A 86 8.64 -14.52 -7.17
C GLU A 86 9.65 -13.74 -6.32
N GLU A 87 10.56 -12.99 -6.96
CA GLU A 87 11.51 -12.12 -6.28
C GLU A 87 10.82 -11.02 -5.48
N ALA A 88 9.77 -10.40 -6.05
CA ALA A 88 9.00 -9.36 -5.38
C ALA A 88 8.24 -9.90 -4.16
N ILE A 89 7.62 -11.08 -4.27
CA ILE A 89 6.94 -11.77 -3.17
C ILE A 89 7.95 -12.07 -2.05
N GLU A 90 9.10 -12.62 -2.39
CA GLU A 90 10.13 -12.97 -1.41
C GLU A 90 10.72 -11.73 -0.74
N LEU A 91 10.91 -10.65 -1.49
CA LEU A 91 11.36 -9.37 -0.93
C LEU A 91 10.35 -8.79 0.06
N GLY A 92 9.07 -8.79 -0.29
CA GLY A 92 7.98 -8.36 0.59
C GLY A 92 7.93 -9.19 1.87
N ARG A 93 8.03 -10.52 1.74
CA ARG A 93 8.07 -11.46 2.86
C ARG A 93 9.26 -11.16 3.80
N LYS A 94 10.46 -11.00 3.24
CA LYS A 94 11.67 -10.68 4.01
C LYS A 94 11.55 -9.33 4.73
N ALA A 95 11.04 -8.31 4.07
CA ALA A 95 10.89 -6.98 4.66
C ALA A 95 9.98 -7.02 5.90
N ILE A 96 8.83 -7.70 5.81
CA ILE A 96 7.92 -7.86 6.95
C ILE A 96 8.51 -8.77 8.03
N TYR A 97 9.19 -9.84 7.66
CA TYR A 97 9.87 -10.72 8.62
C TYR A 97 10.91 -9.95 9.46
N HIS A 98 11.72 -9.10 8.83
CA HIS A 98 12.67 -8.24 9.56
C HIS A 98 11.97 -7.23 10.47
N ALA A 99 10.85 -6.66 10.03
CA ALA A 99 10.04 -5.78 10.87
C ALA A 99 9.50 -6.53 12.11
N THR A 100 8.96 -7.74 11.94
CA THR A 100 8.43 -8.53 13.06
C THR A 100 9.51 -8.92 14.09
N ASN A 101 10.77 -9.05 13.65
CA ASN A 101 11.88 -9.37 14.55
C ASN A 101 12.37 -8.17 15.37
N ARG A 102 12.19 -6.96 14.89
CA ARG A 102 12.74 -5.75 15.52
C ARG A 102 11.70 -4.82 16.13
N ASP A 103 10.51 -4.78 15.55
CA ASP A 103 9.41 -3.96 16.03
C ASP A 103 8.51 -4.77 16.99
N THR A 104 8.43 -4.33 18.23
CA THR A 104 7.64 -5.01 19.27
C THR A 104 6.13 -4.98 18.98
N ALA A 105 5.66 -4.03 18.18
CA ALA A 105 4.25 -3.92 17.80
C ALA A 105 3.90 -4.74 16.54
N SER A 106 4.90 -5.35 15.89
CA SER A 106 4.72 -6.22 14.72
C SER A 106 4.88 -7.68 15.10
N GLY A 107 4.04 -8.56 14.54
CA GLY A 107 4.11 -10.00 14.84
C GLY A 107 3.10 -10.82 14.03
N GLY A 108 3.06 -12.12 14.32
CA GLY A 108 2.16 -13.06 13.68
C GLY A 108 2.64 -13.56 12.31
N LEU A 109 1.71 -13.92 11.45
CA LEU A 109 2.01 -14.46 10.12
C LEU A 109 2.27 -13.34 9.11
N VAL A 110 3.25 -13.55 8.25
CA VAL A 110 3.47 -12.69 7.07
C VAL A 110 2.45 -13.06 6.01
N ARG A 111 1.62 -12.09 5.62
CA ARG A 111 0.66 -12.23 4.54
C ARG A 111 1.15 -11.42 3.34
N VAL A 112 1.16 -12.07 2.16
CA VAL A 112 1.57 -11.43 0.92
C VAL A 112 0.39 -11.49 -0.05
N TYR A 113 0.05 -10.36 -0.65
CA TYR A 113 -1.02 -10.25 -1.64
C TYR A 113 -0.43 -9.75 -2.96
N HIS A 114 -0.66 -10.51 -4.01
CA HIS A 114 -0.35 -10.11 -5.38
C HIS A 114 -1.59 -9.47 -6.00
N VAL A 115 -1.50 -8.17 -6.28
CA VAL A 115 -2.58 -7.41 -6.95
C VAL A 115 -2.30 -7.37 -8.45
N HIS A 116 -3.25 -7.85 -9.23
CA HIS A 116 -3.16 -7.94 -10.68
C HIS A 116 -4.49 -7.51 -11.34
N LYS A 117 -4.53 -7.41 -12.67
CA LYS A 117 -5.69 -6.86 -13.37
C LYS A 117 -7.00 -7.64 -13.21
N ASN A 118 -6.92 -8.91 -12.78
CA ASN A 118 -8.10 -9.74 -12.54
C ASN A 118 -8.48 -9.82 -11.05
N GLY A 119 -7.88 -8.99 -10.20
CA GLY A 119 -8.12 -8.95 -8.75
C GLY A 119 -6.82 -9.15 -7.95
N TRP A 120 -6.86 -10.04 -6.96
CA TRP A 120 -5.71 -10.32 -6.09
C TRP A 120 -5.66 -11.80 -5.69
N THR A 121 -4.49 -12.26 -5.38
CA THR A 121 -4.20 -13.62 -4.89
C THR A 121 -3.25 -13.58 -3.71
#